data_8adcb666f3b1420377490230dd5af015
#
_entry.id   8adcb666f3b1420377490230dd5af015
#
_cell.length_a   1.000
_cell.length_b   1.000
_cell.length_c   1.000
_cell.angle_alpha   90.00
_cell.angle_beta   90.00
_cell.angle_gamma   90.00
#
_symmetry.space_group_name_H-M   'P 1'
#
loop_
_entity.id
_entity.type
_entity.pdbx_description
1 polymer ?
#
loop_
_entity_poly.entity_id
_entity_poly.type
_entity_poly.pdbx_seq_one_letter_code
_entity_poly.pdbx_strand_id
1 'polypeptide(L)'
;MHEIILCKLGEVVLKGLNRRSFEMKLMSNLRRRTQRFGKFKIYSRQSTIYVEPAEDTCDMAGAYGACKQVFGIIAITRALPCEKSKEAIFQTAKTYLADALTEAKSFKVESKRADKTFPMGSIQLSQWVGGALHDAFPHLKVDVHHPELTVYVEVREDAAYVHGPAEAAAGGLPLGMGGHAVSLLSGGIDSPVSSYMIAKRGVQLEMIHFASPPYTSELAREKVLKLAQELTPWCGRLAVFIIPFTEIQEEIRRKCPEDHFTLIMRRFMMRLADMLAQELRCRALVTGENLGQVASQTMQALAVSEDVTTMPVLRPLIGLDKEEIVKIARKIGTFDTSILPYEDCCTVFTPRHPKTKPSVEETREYESALDVEGLCQRAMANREMIRVKPEV
;
A
#
# COMPACT_ATOMS: atom_id res chain seq x y z
N MET A 1 9.57 22.66 23.60
CA MET A 1 8.58 22.21 22.59
C MET A 1 9.19 21.03 21.85
N HIS A 2 8.41 19.97 21.60
CA HIS A 2 8.92 18.76 20.96
C HIS A 2 8.67 18.81 19.46
N GLU A 3 9.54 18.14 18.71
CA GLU A 3 9.32 17.90 17.28
C GLU A 3 8.01 17.12 17.06
N ILE A 4 7.27 17.46 16.02
CA ILE A 4 6.02 16.80 15.63
C ILE A 4 6.07 16.32 14.19
N ILE A 5 5.17 15.42 13.82
CA ILE A 5 5.02 14.98 12.43
C ILE A 5 3.76 15.62 11.84
N LEU A 6 3.92 16.28 10.69
CA LEU A 6 2.83 16.83 9.90
C LEU A 6 2.54 15.93 8.71
N CYS A 7 1.32 15.36 8.66
CA CYS A 7 0.86 14.50 7.58
C CYS A 7 -0.15 15.27 6.72
N LYS A 8 0.20 15.57 5.48
CA LYS A 8 -0.69 16.27 4.52
C LYS A 8 -1.65 15.27 3.88
N LEU A 9 -2.94 15.61 3.89
CA LEU A 9 -3.99 14.79 3.29
C LEU A 9 -3.97 14.89 1.76
N GLY A 10 -4.21 13.75 1.11
CA GLY A 10 -4.38 13.65 -0.34
C GLY A 10 -5.85 13.70 -0.77
N GLU A 11 -6.28 12.69 -1.53
CA GLU A 11 -7.65 12.56 -2.06
C GLU A 11 -8.75 12.63 -0.98
N VAL A 12 -8.40 12.43 0.28
CA VAL A 12 -9.33 12.52 1.42
C VAL A 12 -10.03 13.88 1.47
N VAL A 13 -9.35 14.97 1.08
CA VAL A 13 -9.93 16.32 1.07
C VAL A 13 -11.06 16.49 0.05
N LEU A 14 -11.11 15.62 -0.98
CA LEU A 14 -12.09 15.66 -2.05
C LEU A 14 -13.38 14.87 -1.74
N LYS A 15 -13.49 14.27 -0.53
CA LYS A 15 -14.60 13.37 -0.17
C LYS A 15 -15.89 14.07 0.27
N GLY A 16 -15.96 15.39 0.13
CA GLY A 16 -17.18 16.17 0.43
C GLY A 16 -17.74 15.85 1.81
N LEU A 17 -19.01 15.52 1.93
CA LEU A 17 -19.69 15.19 3.18
C LEU A 17 -19.09 13.99 3.92
N ASN A 18 -18.45 13.07 3.20
CA ASN A 18 -17.82 11.88 3.81
C ASN A 18 -16.41 12.15 4.36
N ARG A 19 -15.85 13.33 4.14
CA ARG A 19 -14.48 13.68 4.53
C ARG A 19 -14.18 13.35 5.99
N ARG A 20 -15.08 13.67 6.92
CA ARG A 20 -14.89 13.41 8.35
C ARG A 20 -14.71 11.92 8.66
N SER A 21 -15.47 11.04 8.03
CA SER A 21 -15.34 9.58 8.22
C SER A 21 -13.99 9.06 7.70
N PHE A 22 -13.52 9.56 6.55
CA PHE A 22 -12.20 9.23 6.00
C PHE A 22 -11.06 9.72 6.90
N GLU A 23 -11.13 10.95 7.42
CA GLU A 23 -10.14 11.49 8.35
C GLU A 23 -10.12 10.70 9.67
N MET A 24 -11.28 10.34 10.23
CA MET A 24 -11.35 9.51 11.44
C MET A 24 -10.71 8.13 11.23
N LYS A 25 -11.00 7.49 10.08
CA LYS A 25 -10.38 6.20 9.72
C LYS A 25 -8.87 6.33 9.56
N LEU A 26 -8.41 7.38 8.90
CA LEU A 26 -6.98 7.66 8.72
C LEU A 26 -6.27 7.87 10.07
N MET A 27 -6.84 8.67 10.96
CA MET A 27 -6.31 8.84 12.31
C MET A 27 -6.28 7.53 13.12
N SER A 28 -7.31 6.68 12.95
CA SER A 28 -7.33 5.34 13.56
C SER A 28 -6.21 4.45 13.01
N ASN A 29 -5.97 4.48 11.69
CA ASN A 29 -4.87 3.74 11.07
C ASN A 29 -3.51 4.26 11.56
N LEU A 30 -3.33 5.57 11.66
CA LEU A 30 -2.11 6.18 12.21
C LEU A 30 -1.87 5.76 13.65
N ARG A 31 -2.89 5.84 14.55
CA ARG A 31 -2.75 5.41 15.95
C ARG A 31 -2.27 3.97 16.06
N ARG A 32 -2.85 3.06 15.25
CA ARG A 32 -2.45 1.66 15.22
C ARG A 32 -1.02 1.46 14.73
N ARG A 33 -0.57 2.30 13.80
CA ARG A 33 0.77 2.20 13.23
C ARG A 33 1.85 2.80 14.12
N THR A 34 1.53 3.87 14.86
CA THR A 34 2.50 4.58 15.72
C THR A 34 2.58 4.03 17.14
N GLN A 35 1.58 3.26 17.61
CA GLN A 35 1.49 2.79 19.00
C GLN A 35 2.73 2.04 19.50
N ARG A 36 3.48 1.41 18.61
CA ARG A 36 4.71 0.66 18.95
C ARG A 36 5.93 1.56 19.16
N PHE A 37 5.83 2.81 18.76
CA PHE A 37 6.89 3.82 18.87
C PHE A 37 6.68 4.79 20.04
N GLY A 38 5.65 4.59 20.84
CA GLY A 38 5.29 5.41 21.98
C GLY A 38 3.84 5.91 21.94
N LYS A 39 3.51 6.78 22.88
CA LYS A 39 2.20 7.43 22.95
C LYS A 39 2.20 8.72 22.14
N PHE A 40 1.29 8.82 21.19
CA PHE A 40 1.12 10.00 20.35
C PHE A 40 -0.29 10.57 20.46
N LYS A 41 -0.38 11.88 20.53
CA LYS A 41 -1.62 12.63 20.34
C LYS A 41 -1.81 12.86 18.84
N ILE A 42 -2.89 12.32 18.27
CA ILE A 42 -3.18 12.40 16.83
C ILE A 42 -4.50 13.11 16.62
N TYR A 43 -4.46 14.21 15.88
CA TYR A 43 -5.64 15.03 15.56
C TYR A 43 -5.52 15.66 14.17
N SER A 44 -6.65 16.10 13.60
CA SER A 44 -6.72 16.73 12.27
C SER A 44 -7.12 18.19 12.40
N ARG A 45 -6.42 19.07 11.69
CA ARG A 45 -6.76 20.50 11.50
C ARG A 45 -6.38 20.93 10.08
N GLN A 46 -7.27 21.66 9.42
CA GLN A 46 -7.02 22.31 8.12
C GLN A 46 -6.29 21.40 7.10
N SER A 47 -6.83 20.19 6.86
CA SER A 47 -6.29 19.20 5.92
C SER A 47 -4.88 18.68 6.26
N THR A 48 -4.48 18.79 7.50
CA THR A 48 -3.23 18.22 8.02
C THR A 48 -3.54 17.42 9.28
N ILE A 49 -2.96 16.22 9.37
CA ILE A 49 -2.97 15.44 10.60
C ILE A 49 -1.65 15.69 11.32
N TYR A 50 -1.76 15.98 12.61
CA TYR A 50 -0.67 16.20 13.53
C TYR A 50 -0.44 14.92 14.32
N VAL A 51 0.81 14.49 14.42
CA VAL A 51 1.25 13.39 15.27
C VAL A 51 2.26 13.95 16.24
N GLU A 52 1.81 14.23 17.46
CA GLU A 52 2.61 14.83 18.54
C GLU A 52 3.02 13.78 19.56
N PRO A 53 4.30 13.69 19.96
CA PRO A 53 4.70 12.82 21.04
C PRO A 53 4.03 13.30 22.35
N ALA A 54 3.45 12.35 23.09
CA ALA A 54 2.88 12.63 24.41
C ALA A 54 3.92 12.49 25.53
N GLU A 55 5.07 11.88 25.25
CA GLU A 55 6.15 11.58 26.19
C GLU A 55 7.50 11.72 25.46
N ASP A 56 8.55 12.10 26.19
CA ASP A 56 9.92 12.29 25.64
C ASP A 56 10.56 10.97 25.14
N THR A 57 10.03 9.83 25.59
CA THR A 57 10.53 8.49 25.22
C THR A 57 10.01 7.99 23.87
N CYS A 58 9.19 8.77 23.15
CA CYS A 58 8.67 8.38 21.86
C CYS A 58 9.76 8.28 20.79
N ASP A 59 9.79 7.18 20.04
CA ASP A 59 10.64 7.04 18.85
C ASP A 59 10.00 7.80 17.67
N MET A 60 10.43 9.05 17.48
CA MET A 60 9.96 9.92 16.40
C MET A 60 10.40 9.43 15.02
N ALA A 61 11.57 8.80 14.91
CA ALA A 61 12.07 8.29 13.62
C ALA A 61 11.26 7.08 13.14
N GLY A 62 11.02 6.12 14.02
CA GLY A 62 10.17 4.97 13.73
C GLY A 62 8.72 5.37 13.44
N ALA A 63 8.16 6.30 14.22
CA ALA A 63 6.81 6.83 13.99
C ALA A 63 6.70 7.55 12.62
N TYR A 64 7.70 8.33 12.25
CA TYR A 64 7.77 9.01 10.94
C TYR A 64 7.77 8.00 9.79
N GLY A 65 8.65 7.00 9.84
CA GLY A 65 8.71 5.94 8.83
C GLY A 65 7.39 5.18 8.71
N ALA A 66 6.75 4.85 9.84
CA ALA A 66 5.46 4.18 9.87
C ALA A 66 4.33 5.05 9.28
N CYS A 67 4.28 6.35 9.61
CA CYS A 67 3.31 7.30 9.05
C CYS A 67 3.45 7.45 7.52
N LYS A 68 4.69 7.43 7.00
CA LYS A 68 4.99 7.56 5.56
C LYS A 68 4.35 6.44 4.72
N GLN A 69 4.12 5.27 5.33
CA GLN A 69 3.51 4.10 4.68
C GLN A 69 1.98 4.04 4.84
N VAL A 70 1.34 4.99 5.53
CA VAL A 70 -0.12 4.99 5.74
C VAL A 70 -0.84 5.59 4.54
N PHE A 71 -1.71 4.81 3.91
CA PHE A 71 -2.54 5.30 2.80
C PHE A 71 -3.48 6.42 3.23
N GLY A 72 -3.57 7.46 2.39
CA GLY A 72 -4.31 8.70 2.64
C GLY A 72 -3.42 9.91 2.87
N ILE A 73 -2.12 9.71 3.16
CA ILE A 73 -1.11 10.75 3.35
C ILE A 73 -0.30 10.90 2.06
N ILE A 74 -0.27 12.10 1.47
CA ILE A 74 0.50 12.36 0.23
C ILE A 74 1.88 12.92 0.49
N ALA A 75 2.04 13.67 1.58
CA ALA A 75 3.32 14.25 1.96
C ALA A 75 3.44 14.31 3.49
N ILE A 76 4.66 14.17 3.98
CA ILE A 76 4.97 14.12 5.41
C ILE A 76 6.24 14.93 5.68
N THR A 77 6.27 15.62 6.82
CA THR A 77 7.46 16.32 7.28
C THR A 77 7.52 16.33 8.80
N ARG A 78 8.71 16.49 9.35
CA ARG A 78 8.91 16.83 10.76
C ARG A 78 8.91 18.34 10.89
N ALA A 79 8.33 18.87 11.95
CA ALA A 79 8.27 20.29 12.20
C ALA A 79 8.48 20.60 13.68
N LEU A 80 9.12 21.72 13.97
CA LEU A 80 9.23 22.21 15.33
C LEU A 80 8.21 23.34 15.54
N PRO A 81 7.26 23.19 16.50
CA PRO A 81 6.34 24.27 16.87
C PRO A 81 7.07 25.38 17.65
N CYS A 82 6.64 26.61 17.48
CA CYS A 82 7.14 27.75 18.24
C CYS A 82 6.05 28.80 18.46
N GLU A 83 6.35 29.81 19.28
CA GLU A 83 5.47 30.95 19.50
C GLU A 83 5.22 31.73 18.21
N LYS A 84 4.04 32.34 18.12
CA LYS A 84 3.65 33.16 16.96
C LYS A 84 4.26 34.55 17.02
N SER A 85 5.60 34.62 17.00
CA SER A 85 6.36 35.87 16.85
C SER A 85 7.42 35.64 15.77
N LYS A 86 7.76 36.70 15.03
CA LYS A 86 8.77 36.60 13.98
C LYS A 86 10.13 36.24 14.53
N GLU A 87 10.44 36.69 15.74
CA GLU A 87 11.68 36.41 16.46
C GLU A 87 11.77 34.93 16.86
N ALA A 88 10.70 34.36 17.42
CA ALA A 88 10.65 32.94 17.79
C ALA A 88 10.72 32.05 16.55
N ILE A 89 10.03 32.41 15.47
CA ILE A 89 10.09 31.70 14.18
C ILE A 89 11.53 31.69 13.64
N PHE A 90 12.20 32.84 13.64
CA PHE A 90 13.61 32.94 13.19
C PHE A 90 14.53 32.09 14.05
N GLN A 91 14.45 32.19 15.37
CA GLN A 91 15.33 31.41 16.27
C GLN A 91 15.07 29.91 16.10
N THR A 92 13.82 29.50 15.94
CA THR A 92 13.48 28.10 15.66
C THR A 92 14.04 27.64 14.32
N ALA A 93 13.89 28.43 13.27
CA ALA A 93 14.46 28.11 11.96
C ALA A 93 15.99 27.97 12.00
N LYS A 94 16.65 28.94 12.66
CA LYS A 94 18.10 28.99 12.81
C LYS A 94 18.65 27.76 13.55
N THR A 95 17.97 27.30 14.62
CA THR A 95 18.45 26.20 15.46
C THR A 95 18.00 24.83 14.94
N TYR A 96 16.74 24.70 14.55
CA TYR A 96 16.15 23.42 14.13
C TYR A 96 16.65 22.95 12.75
N LEU A 97 16.93 23.90 11.84
CA LEU A 97 17.44 23.61 10.50
C LEU A 97 18.91 23.97 10.34
N ALA A 98 19.66 24.11 11.45
CA ALA A 98 21.05 24.54 11.44
C ALA A 98 21.94 23.73 10.50
N ASP A 99 21.86 22.40 10.54
CA ASP A 99 22.67 21.51 9.71
C ASP A 99 22.33 21.71 8.22
N ALA A 100 21.03 21.68 7.88
CA ALA A 100 20.57 21.88 6.50
C ALA A 100 20.92 23.29 5.96
N LEU A 101 20.86 24.33 6.81
CA LEU A 101 21.25 25.70 6.45
C LEU A 101 22.77 25.83 6.30
N THR A 102 23.56 25.06 7.02
CA THR A 102 25.03 25.07 6.93
C THR A 102 25.49 24.34 5.67
N GLU A 103 24.85 23.27 5.27
CA GLU A 103 25.21 22.45 4.10
C GLU A 103 24.76 23.06 2.77
N ALA A 104 23.63 23.78 2.76
CA ALA A 104 23.07 24.34 1.54
C ALA A 104 23.90 25.52 1.00
N LYS A 105 23.92 25.73 -0.31
CA LYS A 105 24.52 26.90 -0.97
C LYS A 105 23.51 27.99 -1.25
N SER A 106 22.23 27.62 -1.40
CA SER A 106 21.15 28.55 -1.67
C SER A 106 19.87 28.16 -0.94
N PHE A 107 19.07 29.15 -0.60
CA PHE A 107 17.82 28.89 0.12
C PHE A 107 16.74 29.92 -0.24
N LYS A 108 15.49 29.57 0.13
CA LYS A 108 14.38 30.52 0.27
C LYS A 108 13.57 30.20 1.53
N VAL A 109 12.79 31.19 1.96
CA VAL A 109 11.75 31.00 2.99
C VAL A 109 10.38 31.07 2.32
N GLU A 110 9.51 30.11 2.62
CA GLU A 110 8.15 30.08 2.15
C GLU A 110 7.19 30.03 3.35
N SER A 111 6.44 31.11 3.57
CA SER A 111 5.52 31.22 4.71
C SER A 111 4.06 31.05 4.27
N LYS A 112 3.29 30.29 5.05
CA LYS A 112 1.84 30.18 4.94
C LYS A 112 1.18 30.67 6.21
N ARG A 113 0.21 31.58 6.06
CA ARG A 113 -0.51 32.16 7.19
C ARG A 113 -2.00 31.75 7.14
N ALA A 114 -2.40 30.83 8.00
CA ALA A 114 -3.80 30.49 8.22
C ALA A 114 -4.46 31.41 9.26
N ASP A 115 -3.71 31.76 10.31
CA ASP A 115 -4.14 32.74 11.32
C ASP A 115 -4.05 34.17 10.77
N LYS A 116 -5.20 34.76 10.48
CA LYS A 116 -5.30 36.13 9.96
C LYS A 116 -5.01 37.21 11.01
N THR A 117 -4.97 36.86 12.29
CA THR A 117 -4.66 37.80 13.38
C THR A 117 -3.17 38.05 13.53
N PHE A 118 -2.31 37.19 12.94
CA PHE A 118 -0.89 37.42 12.95
C PHE A 118 -0.52 38.70 12.17
N PRO A 119 0.32 39.59 12.75
CA PRO A 119 0.48 40.94 12.24
C PRO A 119 1.13 41.09 10.87
N MET A 120 1.87 40.04 10.39
CA MET A 120 2.56 40.07 9.11
C MET A 120 1.85 39.21 8.06
N GLY A 121 1.84 39.66 6.80
CA GLY A 121 1.46 38.84 5.66
C GLY A 121 2.48 37.73 5.35
N SER A 122 2.07 36.68 4.64
CA SER A 122 2.97 35.55 4.30
C SER A 122 4.23 36.01 3.60
N ILE A 123 4.12 36.91 2.61
CA ILE A 123 5.27 37.44 1.85
C ILE A 123 6.21 38.24 2.77
N GLN A 124 5.65 39.14 3.60
CA GLN A 124 6.44 39.93 4.53
C GLN A 124 7.19 39.06 5.55
N LEU A 125 6.52 38.00 6.05
CA LEU A 125 7.14 37.06 6.97
C LEU A 125 8.27 36.29 6.30
N SER A 126 8.07 35.82 5.05
CA SER A 126 9.13 35.14 4.28
C SER A 126 10.34 36.02 4.05
N GLN A 127 10.12 37.29 3.70
CA GLN A 127 11.18 38.26 3.47
C GLN A 127 11.96 38.57 4.77
N TRP A 128 11.24 38.78 5.86
CA TRP A 128 11.85 39.10 7.15
C TRP A 128 12.69 37.93 7.68
N VAL A 129 12.12 36.71 7.72
CA VAL A 129 12.82 35.51 8.18
C VAL A 129 13.99 35.19 7.25
N GLY A 130 13.79 35.34 5.92
CA GLY A 130 14.85 35.13 4.92
C GLY A 130 16.04 36.07 5.10
N GLY A 131 15.80 37.37 5.33
CA GLY A 131 16.85 38.35 5.63
C GLY A 131 17.60 37.99 6.91
N ALA A 132 16.87 37.70 8.00
CA ALA A 132 17.49 37.34 9.27
C ALA A 132 18.32 36.02 9.20
N LEU A 133 17.87 35.03 8.41
CA LEU A 133 18.64 33.81 8.16
C LEU A 133 19.87 34.07 7.30
N HIS A 134 19.78 34.93 6.28
CA HIS A 134 20.94 35.34 5.46
C HIS A 134 22.00 36.02 6.31
N ASP A 135 21.60 36.92 7.21
CA ASP A 135 22.53 37.59 8.14
C ASP A 135 23.21 36.59 9.09
N ALA A 136 22.47 35.57 9.53
CA ALA A 136 22.97 34.51 10.42
C ALA A 136 23.85 33.47 9.71
N PHE A 137 23.65 33.26 8.40
CA PHE A 137 24.39 32.31 7.56
C PHE A 137 24.89 33.02 6.27
N PRO A 138 25.96 33.85 6.34
CA PRO A 138 26.38 34.71 5.22
C PRO A 138 26.85 33.95 3.95
N HIS A 139 27.13 32.66 4.04
CA HIS A 139 27.49 31.82 2.90
C HIS A 139 26.29 31.46 2.00
N LEU A 140 25.05 31.55 2.55
CA LEU A 140 23.84 31.21 1.83
C LEU A 140 23.44 32.32 0.85
N LYS A 141 23.16 31.91 -0.40
CA LYS A 141 22.56 32.81 -1.40
C LYS A 141 21.04 32.66 -1.37
N VAL A 142 20.31 33.77 -1.45
CA VAL A 142 18.87 33.75 -1.62
C VAL A 142 18.55 33.44 -3.08
N ASP A 143 17.87 32.30 -3.32
CA ASP A 143 17.40 31.91 -4.65
C ASP A 143 15.92 31.52 -4.55
N VAL A 144 15.04 32.36 -5.09
CA VAL A 144 13.59 32.17 -5.03
C VAL A 144 13.06 31.19 -6.09
N HIS A 145 13.84 30.87 -7.12
CA HIS A 145 13.45 30.03 -8.24
C HIS A 145 13.96 28.59 -8.11
N HIS A 146 15.25 28.43 -7.78
CA HIS A 146 15.94 27.13 -7.71
C HIS A 146 16.74 26.96 -6.41
N PRO A 147 16.13 27.10 -5.23
CA PRO A 147 16.83 26.94 -3.96
C PRO A 147 17.22 25.49 -3.73
N GLU A 148 18.39 25.25 -3.15
CA GLU A 148 18.77 23.93 -2.63
C GLU A 148 17.94 23.59 -1.37
N LEU A 149 17.66 24.59 -0.53
CA LEU A 149 16.84 24.43 0.67
C LEU A 149 15.65 25.39 0.67
N THR A 150 14.46 24.88 0.92
CA THR A 150 13.29 25.71 1.24
C THR A 150 12.95 25.57 2.72
N VAL A 151 13.01 26.66 3.46
CA VAL A 151 12.54 26.75 4.84
C VAL A 151 11.06 27.11 4.82
N TYR A 152 10.23 26.23 5.37
CA TYR A 152 8.80 26.44 5.45
C TYR A 152 8.40 26.97 6.83
N VAL A 153 7.52 27.97 6.84
CA VAL A 153 6.92 28.55 8.04
C VAL A 153 5.41 28.51 7.90
N GLU A 154 4.73 27.77 8.76
CA GLU A 154 3.27 27.72 8.78
C GLU A 154 2.74 28.39 10.06
N VAL A 155 2.14 29.60 9.94
CA VAL A 155 1.50 30.28 11.07
C VAL A 155 0.04 29.84 11.13
N ARG A 156 -0.32 29.14 12.19
CA ARG A 156 -1.66 28.61 12.46
C ARG A 156 -2.27 29.25 13.69
N GLU A 157 -3.49 28.87 14.08
CA GLU A 157 -4.22 29.50 15.20
C GLU A 157 -3.50 29.32 16.55
N ASP A 158 -2.93 28.14 16.79
CA ASP A 158 -2.33 27.73 18.06
C ASP A 158 -0.82 27.95 18.16
N ALA A 159 -0.09 27.82 17.06
CA ALA A 159 1.38 27.96 17.03
C ALA A 159 1.87 28.32 15.63
N ALA A 160 3.14 28.69 15.53
CA ALA A 160 3.87 28.65 14.28
C ALA A 160 4.67 27.33 14.20
N TYR A 161 4.87 26.82 12.99
CA TYR A 161 5.58 25.58 12.72
C TYR A 161 6.67 25.84 11.71
N VAL A 162 7.88 25.44 12.03
CA VAL A 162 9.04 25.55 11.14
C VAL A 162 9.47 24.15 10.69
N HIS A 163 9.67 23.99 9.39
CA HIS A 163 10.11 22.71 8.83
C HIS A 163 10.88 22.87 7.51
N GLY A 164 11.61 21.84 7.14
CA GLY A 164 12.21 21.67 5.81
C GLY A 164 11.22 21.16 4.76
N PRO A 165 11.72 20.73 3.59
CA PRO A 165 10.90 20.13 2.55
C PRO A 165 10.14 18.90 3.05
N ALA A 166 8.90 18.73 2.56
CA ALA A 166 8.11 17.53 2.85
C ALA A 166 8.50 16.40 1.89
N GLU A 167 8.52 15.18 2.43
CA GLU A 167 8.74 13.97 1.65
C GLU A 167 7.43 13.40 1.12
N ALA A 168 7.48 12.76 -0.05
CA ALA A 168 6.35 12.03 -0.59
C ALA A 168 6.01 10.80 0.29
N ALA A 169 4.72 10.59 0.54
CA ALA A 169 4.21 9.47 1.31
C ALA A 169 3.37 8.52 0.44
N ALA A 170 2.68 7.55 1.06
CA ALA A 170 1.98 6.48 0.35
C ALA A 170 0.88 6.95 -0.63
N GLY A 171 0.23 8.07 -0.35
CA GLY A 171 -0.94 8.54 -1.12
C GLY A 171 -2.17 7.64 -0.95
N GLY A 172 -3.09 7.69 -1.90
CA GLY A 172 -4.28 6.83 -1.93
C GLY A 172 -5.36 7.19 -0.92
N LEU A 173 -6.12 6.18 -0.48
CA LEU A 173 -7.25 6.31 0.45
C LEU A 173 -7.02 5.48 1.72
N PRO A 174 -7.54 5.90 2.88
CA PRO A 174 -7.37 5.18 4.14
C PRO A 174 -7.87 3.74 4.04
N LEU A 175 -7.04 2.79 4.43
CA LEU A 175 -7.35 1.36 4.42
C LEU A 175 -8.62 1.06 5.23
N GLY A 176 -9.53 0.27 4.65
CA GLY A 176 -10.83 -0.07 5.21
C GLY A 176 -11.96 0.90 4.85
N MET A 177 -11.73 1.89 3.96
CA MET A 177 -12.78 2.76 3.41
C MET A 177 -13.30 2.31 2.04
N GLY A 178 -12.59 1.42 1.35
CA GLY A 178 -12.93 0.89 0.02
C GLY A 178 -13.65 -0.46 0.03
N GLY A 179 -14.08 -0.94 1.22
CA GLY A 179 -14.67 -2.27 1.36
C GLY A 179 -13.63 -3.38 1.57
N HIS A 180 -14.06 -4.64 1.34
CA HIS A 180 -13.26 -5.84 1.55
C HIS A 180 -13.19 -6.68 0.28
N ALA A 181 -12.04 -7.29 0.00
CA ALA A 181 -11.84 -8.19 -1.13
C ALA A 181 -10.93 -9.37 -0.75
N VAL A 182 -11.06 -10.48 -1.48
CA VAL A 182 -10.12 -11.60 -1.42
C VAL A 182 -9.09 -11.43 -2.53
N SER A 183 -7.81 -11.45 -2.17
CA SER A 183 -6.68 -11.35 -3.11
C SER A 183 -5.99 -12.69 -3.26
N LEU A 184 -5.82 -13.15 -4.50
CA LEU A 184 -5.09 -14.36 -4.82
C LEU A 184 -3.60 -14.06 -4.70
N LEU A 185 -2.95 -14.62 -3.68
CA LEU A 185 -1.53 -14.40 -3.38
C LEU A 185 -0.71 -15.62 -3.81
N SER A 186 0.26 -15.41 -4.67
CA SER A 186 1.25 -16.39 -5.11
C SER A 186 2.67 -15.98 -4.69
N GLY A 187 3.65 -16.84 -4.89
CA GLY A 187 5.07 -16.53 -4.69
C GLY A 187 5.71 -15.64 -5.75
N GLY A 188 4.96 -15.26 -6.81
CA GLY A 188 5.45 -14.41 -7.89
C GLY A 188 5.44 -12.91 -7.57
N ILE A 189 6.00 -12.12 -8.50
CA ILE A 189 6.14 -10.65 -8.35
C ILE A 189 4.77 -9.95 -8.42
N ASP A 190 3.84 -10.46 -9.24
CA ASP A 190 2.64 -9.72 -9.66
C ASP A 190 1.57 -9.65 -8.56
N SER A 191 1.33 -10.76 -7.85
CA SER A 191 0.24 -10.82 -6.86
C SER A 191 0.45 -9.92 -5.62
N PRO A 192 1.67 -9.74 -5.06
CA PRO A 192 1.91 -8.75 -4.02
C PRO A 192 1.68 -7.32 -4.51
N VAL A 193 2.10 -7.00 -5.73
CA VAL A 193 1.92 -5.67 -6.33
C VAL A 193 0.45 -5.37 -6.56
N SER A 194 -0.35 -6.32 -7.08
CA SER A 194 -1.78 -6.16 -7.26
C SER A 194 -2.50 -5.92 -5.93
N SER A 195 -2.13 -6.68 -4.89
CA SER A 195 -2.65 -6.50 -3.53
C SER A 195 -2.36 -5.11 -2.99
N TYR A 196 -1.12 -4.64 -3.10
CA TYR A 196 -0.73 -3.28 -2.71
C TYR A 196 -1.55 -2.21 -3.43
N MET A 197 -1.71 -2.34 -4.77
CA MET A 197 -2.41 -1.33 -5.57
C MET A 197 -3.88 -1.20 -5.17
N ILE A 198 -4.55 -2.32 -4.87
CA ILE A 198 -5.94 -2.32 -4.42
C ILE A 198 -6.06 -1.84 -2.97
N ALA A 199 -5.15 -2.25 -2.08
CA ALA A 199 -5.10 -1.73 -0.71
C ALA A 199 -4.90 -0.21 -0.67
N LYS A 200 -4.10 0.34 -1.60
CA LYS A 200 -3.90 1.79 -1.77
C LYS A 200 -5.20 2.53 -2.12
N ARG A 201 -6.22 1.85 -2.66
CA ARG A 201 -7.57 2.41 -2.89
C ARG A 201 -8.49 2.27 -1.68
N GLY A 202 -7.92 1.91 -0.52
CA GLY A 202 -8.64 1.80 0.74
C GLY A 202 -9.31 0.46 0.97
N VAL A 203 -9.14 -0.54 0.10
CA VAL A 203 -9.72 -1.87 0.22
C VAL A 203 -8.94 -2.68 1.23
N GLN A 204 -9.64 -3.27 2.20
CA GLN A 204 -9.07 -4.25 3.12
C GLN A 204 -9.03 -5.61 2.43
N LEU A 205 -7.91 -6.33 2.57
CA LEU A 205 -7.67 -7.58 1.88
C LEU A 205 -7.61 -8.75 2.84
N GLU A 206 -8.20 -9.87 2.41
CA GLU A 206 -7.93 -11.21 2.89
C GLU A 206 -7.20 -11.96 1.76
N MET A 207 -6.21 -12.81 2.11
CA MET A 207 -5.38 -13.48 1.12
C MET A 207 -5.79 -14.93 0.97
N ILE A 208 -5.84 -15.44 -0.27
CA ILE A 208 -5.99 -16.85 -0.58
C ILE A 208 -4.76 -17.34 -1.33
N HIS A 209 -4.19 -18.45 -0.89
CA HIS A 209 -3.06 -19.12 -1.52
C HIS A 209 -3.40 -20.59 -1.76
N PHE A 210 -2.95 -21.13 -2.89
CA PHE A 210 -3.16 -22.52 -3.27
C PHE A 210 -1.85 -23.29 -3.12
N ALA A 211 -1.87 -24.36 -2.32
CA ALA A 211 -0.71 -25.20 -2.06
C ALA A 211 -0.93 -26.63 -2.56
N SER A 212 0.08 -27.20 -3.20
CA SER A 212 -0.03 -28.53 -3.83
C SER A 212 1.06 -29.47 -3.33
N PRO A 213 1.10 -29.81 -2.02
CA PRO A 213 2.03 -30.83 -1.54
C PRO A 213 1.66 -32.22 -2.11
N PRO A 214 2.62 -33.11 -2.45
CA PRO A 214 4.07 -32.94 -2.31
C PRO A 214 4.75 -32.20 -3.48
N TYR A 215 4.00 -31.74 -4.48
CA TYR A 215 4.55 -31.11 -5.68
C TYR A 215 5.12 -29.70 -5.42
N THR A 216 4.54 -28.95 -4.47
CA THR A 216 5.13 -27.70 -3.99
C THR A 216 5.83 -27.93 -2.64
N SER A 217 6.98 -27.29 -2.45
CA SER A 217 7.78 -27.44 -1.25
C SER A 217 7.25 -26.58 -0.09
N GLU A 218 7.63 -26.92 1.16
CA GLU A 218 7.36 -26.06 2.32
C GLU A 218 8.03 -24.68 2.17
N LEU A 219 9.19 -24.60 1.51
CA LEU A 219 9.86 -23.34 1.21
C LEU A 219 9.04 -22.42 0.28
N ALA A 220 8.23 -22.99 -0.62
CA ALA A 220 7.30 -22.22 -1.44
C ALA A 220 6.18 -21.60 -0.58
N ARG A 221 5.67 -22.35 0.39
CA ARG A 221 4.69 -21.87 1.37
C ARG A 221 5.28 -20.76 2.26
N GLU A 222 6.48 -20.97 2.81
CA GLU A 222 7.19 -19.97 3.61
C GLU A 222 7.43 -18.68 2.83
N LYS A 223 7.81 -18.79 1.55
CA LYS A 223 7.97 -17.65 0.64
C LYS A 223 6.70 -16.80 0.55
N VAL A 224 5.53 -17.43 0.39
CA VAL A 224 4.26 -16.72 0.31
C VAL A 224 3.89 -16.05 1.64
N LEU A 225 4.13 -16.71 2.76
CA LEU A 225 3.91 -16.13 4.08
C LEU A 225 4.85 -14.94 4.33
N LYS A 226 6.10 -15.02 3.87
CA LYS A 226 7.04 -13.90 3.92
C LYS A 226 6.58 -12.73 3.06
N LEU A 227 6.09 -12.98 1.85
CA LEU A 227 5.49 -11.92 1.01
C LEU A 227 4.27 -11.27 1.69
N ALA A 228 3.40 -12.06 2.31
CA ALA A 228 2.31 -11.53 3.12
C ALA A 228 2.81 -10.67 4.28
N GLN A 229 3.90 -11.07 4.94
CA GLN A 229 4.55 -10.30 6.00
C GLN A 229 5.08 -8.96 5.48
N GLU A 230 5.76 -8.95 4.34
CA GLU A 230 6.30 -7.75 3.69
C GLU A 230 5.19 -6.80 3.19
N LEU A 231 3.98 -7.30 2.95
CA LEU A 231 2.81 -6.48 2.63
C LEU A 231 2.16 -5.82 3.85
N THR A 232 2.38 -6.31 5.06
CA THR A 232 1.71 -5.77 6.27
C THR A 232 1.99 -4.30 6.56
N PRO A 233 3.15 -3.71 6.22
CA PRO A 233 3.39 -2.27 6.34
C PRO A 233 2.41 -1.43 5.52
N TRP A 234 1.85 -1.97 4.45
CA TRP A 234 0.92 -1.31 3.54
C TRP A 234 -0.53 -1.74 3.79
N CYS A 235 -0.77 -3.05 3.84
CA CYS A 235 -2.10 -3.64 3.91
C CYS A 235 -2.63 -3.82 5.36
N GLY A 236 -1.79 -3.57 6.37
CA GLY A 236 -2.15 -3.84 7.76
C GLY A 236 -2.09 -5.34 8.10
N ARG A 237 -2.90 -5.77 9.05
CA ARG A 237 -3.01 -7.21 9.40
C ARG A 237 -3.69 -7.96 8.26
N LEU A 238 -3.14 -9.12 7.92
CA LEU A 238 -3.66 -10.00 6.87
C LEU A 238 -4.01 -11.37 7.45
N ALA A 239 -5.11 -11.98 6.99
CA ALA A 239 -5.33 -13.40 7.11
C ALA A 239 -4.99 -14.06 5.78
N VAL A 240 -4.15 -15.09 5.81
CA VAL A 240 -3.77 -15.89 4.65
C VAL A 240 -4.46 -17.24 4.77
N PHE A 241 -5.34 -17.54 3.84
CA PHE A 241 -6.04 -18.82 3.74
C PHE A 241 -5.27 -19.71 2.75
N ILE A 242 -4.71 -20.81 3.23
CA ILE A 242 -3.98 -21.78 2.43
C ILE A 242 -4.92 -22.90 2.09
N ILE A 243 -5.19 -23.07 0.81
CA ILE A 243 -6.12 -24.08 0.27
C ILE A 243 -5.31 -25.26 -0.28
N PRO A 244 -5.53 -26.50 0.20
CA PRO A 244 -4.93 -27.68 -0.42
C PRO A 244 -5.51 -27.89 -1.80
N PHE A 245 -4.64 -27.95 -2.81
CA PHE A 245 -5.05 -27.91 -4.20
C PHE A 245 -4.63 -29.13 -5.03
N THR A 246 -3.88 -30.05 -4.44
CA THR A 246 -3.32 -31.24 -5.09
C THR A 246 -4.41 -32.12 -5.70
N GLU A 247 -5.45 -32.47 -4.93
CA GLU A 247 -6.54 -33.33 -5.41
C GLU A 247 -7.21 -32.75 -6.67
N ILE A 248 -7.45 -31.45 -6.67
CA ILE A 248 -8.05 -30.77 -7.82
C ILE A 248 -7.14 -30.89 -9.06
N GLN A 249 -5.83 -30.65 -8.91
CA GLN A 249 -4.88 -30.75 -10.01
C GLN A 249 -4.75 -32.17 -10.57
N GLU A 250 -4.73 -33.17 -9.70
CA GLU A 250 -4.68 -34.57 -10.12
C GLU A 250 -5.94 -34.99 -10.86
N GLU A 251 -7.12 -34.57 -10.41
CA GLU A 251 -8.39 -34.85 -11.08
C GLU A 251 -8.47 -34.16 -12.45
N ILE A 252 -8.03 -32.90 -12.56
CA ILE A 252 -7.95 -32.19 -13.85
C ILE A 252 -7.01 -32.96 -14.79
N ARG A 253 -5.81 -33.31 -14.33
CA ARG A 253 -4.83 -34.04 -15.14
C ARG A 253 -5.35 -35.41 -15.62
N ARG A 254 -6.16 -36.07 -14.78
CA ARG A 254 -6.71 -37.39 -15.08
C ARG A 254 -7.86 -37.37 -16.10
N LYS A 255 -8.70 -36.31 -16.06
CA LYS A 255 -9.99 -36.29 -16.74
C LYS A 255 -10.13 -35.25 -17.85
N CYS A 256 -9.24 -34.23 -17.88
CA CYS A 256 -9.36 -33.13 -18.83
C CYS A 256 -8.19 -33.11 -19.83
N PRO A 257 -8.39 -32.51 -21.01
CA PRO A 257 -7.32 -32.32 -21.98
C PRO A 257 -6.14 -31.50 -21.42
N GLU A 258 -4.90 -31.93 -21.79
CA GLU A 258 -3.68 -31.29 -21.30
C GLU A 258 -3.61 -29.80 -21.62
N ASP A 259 -4.02 -29.38 -22.81
CA ASP A 259 -3.97 -27.98 -23.27
C ASP A 259 -4.95 -27.06 -22.52
N HIS A 260 -5.99 -27.62 -21.89
CA HIS A 260 -6.97 -26.91 -21.05
C HIS A 260 -6.65 -26.97 -19.55
N PHE A 261 -5.63 -27.71 -19.14
CA PHE A 261 -5.28 -27.91 -17.73
C PHE A 261 -5.23 -26.59 -16.97
N THR A 262 -4.40 -25.62 -17.43
CA THR A 262 -4.21 -24.34 -16.75
C THR A 262 -5.51 -23.52 -16.70
N LEU A 263 -6.34 -23.57 -17.72
CA LEU A 263 -7.61 -22.85 -17.78
C LEU A 263 -8.61 -23.39 -16.73
N ILE A 264 -8.80 -24.70 -16.68
CA ILE A 264 -9.69 -25.35 -15.72
C ILE A 264 -9.18 -25.18 -14.30
N MET A 265 -7.87 -25.32 -14.09
CA MET A 265 -7.22 -25.05 -12.81
C MET A 265 -7.53 -23.63 -12.31
N ARG A 266 -7.42 -22.60 -13.17
CA ARG A 266 -7.73 -21.21 -12.81
C ARG A 266 -9.20 -21.02 -12.52
N ARG A 267 -10.12 -21.71 -13.19
CA ARG A 267 -11.55 -21.70 -12.86
C ARG A 267 -11.80 -22.22 -11.45
N PHE A 268 -11.13 -23.30 -11.03
CA PHE A 268 -11.20 -23.77 -9.63
C PHE A 268 -10.66 -22.74 -8.65
N MET A 269 -9.54 -22.10 -8.95
CA MET A 269 -8.99 -21.04 -8.10
C MET A 269 -9.98 -19.88 -7.93
N MET A 270 -10.63 -19.46 -9.00
CA MET A 270 -11.64 -18.40 -8.95
C MET A 270 -12.88 -18.80 -8.16
N ARG A 271 -13.39 -20.06 -8.32
CA ARG A 271 -14.52 -20.57 -7.51
C ARG A 271 -14.18 -20.61 -6.01
N LEU A 272 -13.01 -21.13 -5.66
CA LEU A 272 -12.57 -21.21 -4.27
C LEU A 272 -12.39 -19.82 -3.67
N ALA A 273 -11.86 -18.87 -4.44
CA ALA A 273 -11.76 -17.48 -4.03
C ALA A 273 -13.14 -16.82 -3.86
N ASP A 274 -14.09 -17.13 -4.74
CA ASP A 274 -15.48 -16.65 -4.64
C ASP A 274 -16.19 -17.23 -3.41
N MET A 275 -16.05 -18.54 -3.15
CA MET A 275 -16.60 -19.19 -1.95
C MET A 275 -16.05 -18.56 -0.67
N LEU A 276 -14.74 -18.34 -0.60
CA LEU A 276 -14.09 -17.66 0.53
C LEU A 276 -14.58 -16.21 0.66
N ALA A 277 -14.72 -15.50 -0.45
CA ALA A 277 -15.19 -14.12 -0.45
C ALA A 277 -16.63 -14.01 0.05
N GLN A 278 -17.51 -14.93 -0.32
CA GLN A 278 -18.89 -14.98 0.18
C GLN A 278 -18.93 -15.25 1.69
N GLU A 279 -18.16 -16.24 2.18
CA GLU A 279 -18.05 -16.56 3.61
C GLU A 279 -17.56 -15.34 4.42
N LEU A 280 -16.55 -14.64 3.93
CA LEU A 280 -15.96 -13.46 4.58
C LEU A 280 -16.71 -12.15 4.29
N ARG A 281 -17.81 -12.20 3.53
CA ARG A 281 -18.60 -11.04 3.08
C ARG A 281 -17.77 -10.00 2.32
N CYS A 282 -16.74 -10.45 1.61
CA CYS A 282 -16.02 -9.64 0.66
C CYS A 282 -16.88 -9.33 -0.58
N ARG A 283 -16.51 -8.31 -1.36
CA ARG A 283 -17.31 -7.82 -2.48
C ARG A 283 -16.57 -7.82 -3.81
N ALA A 284 -15.34 -8.31 -3.83
CA ALA A 284 -14.54 -8.42 -5.04
C ALA A 284 -13.43 -9.45 -4.84
N LEU A 285 -12.91 -9.94 -5.96
CA LEU A 285 -11.68 -10.72 -6.05
C LEU A 285 -10.56 -9.84 -6.61
N VAL A 286 -9.32 -10.09 -6.23
CA VAL A 286 -8.15 -9.38 -6.74
C VAL A 286 -7.16 -10.39 -7.30
N THR A 287 -6.72 -10.20 -8.54
CA THR A 287 -5.72 -11.06 -9.18
C THR A 287 -4.52 -10.25 -9.66
N GLY A 288 -3.36 -10.92 -9.77
CA GLY A 288 -2.14 -10.36 -10.36
C GLY A 288 -2.06 -10.57 -11.88
N GLU A 289 -3.18 -10.77 -12.55
CA GLU A 289 -3.22 -11.02 -13.99
C GLU A 289 -2.82 -9.78 -14.79
N ASN A 290 -2.03 -10.04 -15.85
CA ASN A 290 -1.60 -9.03 -16.80
C ASN A 290 -1.89 -9.54 -18.23
N LEU A 291 -2.32 -8.67 -19.13
CA LEU A 291 -2.70 -9.07 -20.48
C LEU A 291 -1.45 -9.42 -21.30
N GLY A 292 -1.44 -10.64 -21.86
CA GLY A 292 -0.39 -11.10 -22.79
C GLY A 292 0.94 -11.48 -22.13
N GLN A 293 1.05 -11.49 -20.81
CA GLN A 293 2.30 -11.87 -20.13
C GLN A 293 2.61 -13.37 -20.25
N VAL A 294 1.60 -14.22 -20.20
CA VAL A 294 1.68 -15.68 -20.37
C VAL A 294 0.50 -16.20 -21.18
N ALA A 295 0.59 -17.42 -21.69
CA ALA A 295 -0.44 -18.04 -22.56
C ALA A 295 -1.85 -18.09 -21.94
N SER A 296 -1.96 -18.18 -20.61
CA SER A 296 -3.22 -18.18 -19.87
C SER A 296 -3.76 -16.77 -19.54
N GLN A 297 -3.14 -15.72 -20.04
CA GLN A 297 -3.53 -14.31 -19.82
C GLN A 297 -3.89 -13.60 -21.13
N THR A 298 -4.50 -14.32 -22.06
CA THR A 298 -5.18 -13.73 -23.23
C THR A 298 -6.58 -13.25 -22.84
N MET A 299 -7.19 -12.39 -23.65
CA MET A 299 -8.57 -11.91 -23.41
C MET A 299 -9.55 -13.07 -23.27
N GLN A 300 -9.42 -14.11 -24.13
CA GLN A 300 -10.26 -15.30 -24.10
C GLN A 300 -10.04 -16.13 -22.83
N ALA A 301 -8.77 -16.32 -22.42
CA ALA A 301 -8.44 -17.07 -21.21
C ALA A 301 -8.92 -16.36 -19.94
N LEU A 302 -8.85 -15.03 -19.91
CA LEU A 302 -9.41 -14.23 -18.81
C LEU A 302 -10.94 -14.36 -18.73
N ALA A 303 -11.65 -14.32 -19.87
CA ALA A 303 -13.09 -14.54 -19.93
C ALA A 303 -13.48 -15.93 -19.41
N VAL A 304 -12.74 -16.98 -19.82
CA VAL A 304 -12.94 -18.34 -19.34
C VAL A 304 -12.76 -18.49 -17.84
N SER A 305 -11.72 -17.86 -17.27
CA SER A 305 -11.47 -17.93 -15.82
C SER A 305 -12.49 -17.13 -14.99
N GLU A 306 -12.99 -16.01 -15.52
CA GLU A 306 -13.97 -15.14 -14.85
C GLU A 306 -15.40 -15.69 -14.92
N ASP A 307 -15.73 -16.52 -15.88
CA ASP A 307 -17.06 -17.11 -16.12
C ASP A 307 -17.67 -17.86 -14.91
N VAL A 308 -16.86 -18.23 -13.93
CA VAL A 308 -17.26 -18.98 -12.73
C VAL A 308 -17.58 -18.13 -11.52
N THR A 309 -17.49 -16.83 -11.61
CA THR A 309 -17.82 -15.89 -10.53
C THR A 309 -18.69 -14.75 -11.03
N THR A 310 -19.57 -14.26 -10.17
CA THR A 310 -20.35 -13.04 -10.42
C THR A 310 -19.79 -11.83 -9.68
N MET A 311 -18.74 -12.02 -8.89
CA MET A 311 -18.07 -10.93 -8.19
C MET A 311 -17.19 -10.11 -9.15
N PRO A 312 -17.08 -8.80 -8.94
CA PRO A 312 -16.09 -8.00 -9.65
C PRO A 312 -14.68 -8.55 -9.46
N VAL A 313 -13.96 -8.82 -10.56
CA VAL A 313 -12.56 -9.24 -10.54
C VAL A 313 -11.68 -8.04 -10.84
N LEU A 314 -10.94 -7.58 -9.84
CA LEU A 314 -10.06 -6.43 -9.95
C LEU A 314 -8.68 -6.86 -10.41
N ARG A 315 -8.24 -6.35 -11.56
CA ARG A 315 -6.95 -6.64 -12.20
C ARG A 315 -6.12 -5.37 -12.33
N PRO A 316 -5.51 -4.87 -11.25
CA PRO A 316 -4.81 -3.59 -11.28
C PRO A 316 -3.58 -3.55 -12.18
N LEU A 317 -3.03 -4.72 -12.57
CA LEU A 317 -1.85 -4.83 -13.40
C LEU A 317 -2.16 -5.01 -14.89
N ILE A 318 -3.42 -5.08 -15.29
CA ILE A 318 -3.84 -5.55 -16.61
C ILE A 318 -3.18 -4.83 -17.80
N GLY A 319 -2.82 -3.57 -17.63
CA GLY A 319 -2.20 -2.73 -18.66
C GLY A 319 -0.78 -2.26 -18.33
N LEU A 320 -0.14 -2.80 -17.28
CA LEU A 320 1.23 -2.43 -16.90
C LEU A 320 2.24 -3.34 -17.59
N ASP A 321 3.39 -2.79 -17.98
CA ASP A 321 4.51 -3.62 -18.41
C ASP A 321 5.26 -4.25 -17.22
N LYS A 322 6.14 -5.22 -17.50
CA LYS A 322 6.86 -5.95 -16.45
C LYS A 322 7.80 -5.05 -15.64
N GLU A 323 8.39 -4.04 -16.28
CA GLU A 323 9.30 -3.12 -15.59
C GLU A 323 8.54 -2.20 -14.62
N GLU A 324 7.34 -1.74 -14.98
CA GLU A 324 6.47 -0.95 -14.10
C GLU A 324 6.10 -1.75 -12.85
N ILE A 325 5.74 -3.03 -13.02
CA ILE A 325 5.42 -3.94 -11.92
C ILE A 325 6.65 -4.15 -11.02
N VAL A 326 7.82 -4.41 -11.60
CA VAL A 326 9.09 -4.59 -10.85
C VAL A 326 9.45 -3.33 -10.05
N LYS A 327 9.29 -2.13 -10.62
CA LYS A 327 9.51 -0.86 -9.90
C LYS A 327 8.63 -0.76 -8.65
N ILE A 328 7.36 -1.16 -8.77
CA ILE A 328 6.43 -1.18 -7.62
C ILE A 328 6.85 -2.24 -6.61
N ALA A 329 7.19 -3.46 -7.06
CA ALA A 329 7.64 -4.55 -6.18
C ALA A 329 8.88 -4.15 -5.35
N ARG A 330 9.85 -3.49 -5.97
CA ARG A 330 11.04 -2.93 -5.27
C ARG A 330 10.63 -1.86 -4.25
N LYS A 331 9.75 -0.96 -4.63
CA LYS A 331 9.24 0.11 -3.75
C LYS A 331 8.56 -0.43 -2.50
N ILE A 332 7.81 -1.52 -2.62
CA ILE A 332 7.07 -2.11 -1.50
C ILE A 332 7.85 -3.17 -0.73
N GLY A 333 9.06 -3.50 -1.20
CA GLY A 333 9.98 -4.43 -0.53
C GLY A 333 9.72 -5.92 -0.79
N THR A 334 8.87 -6.28 -1.78
CA THR A 334 8.50 -7.67 -2.05
C THR A 334 9.33 -8.32 -3.16
N PHE A 335 10.16 -7.55 -3.89
CA PHE A 335 10.86 -8.03 -5.06
C PHE A 335 11.83 -9.18 -4.75
N ASP A 336 12.72 -9.00 -3.77
CA ASP A 336 13.79 -9.95 -3.48
C ASP A 336 13.24 -11.30 -3.00
N THR A 337 12.16 -11.30 -2.22
CA THR A 337 11.46 -12.52 -1.82
C THR A 337 10.75 -13.16 -3.03
N SER A 338 10.12 -12.37 -3.89
CA SER A 338 9.38 -12.88 -5.07
C SER A 338 10.25 -13.64 -6.06
N ILE A 339 11.54 -13.29 -6.20
CA ILE A 339 12.46 -13.95 -7.15
C ILE A 339 13.15 -15.20 -6.59
N LEU A 340 12.88 -15.59 -5.34
CA LEU A 340 13.40 -16.84 -4.80
C LEU A 340 12.93 -18.06 -5.64
N PRO A 341 13.77 -19.07 -5.88
CA PRO A 341 13.53 -20.15 -6.83
C PRO A 341 12.62 -21.25 -6.28
N TYR A 342 11.51 -20.88 -5.63
CA TYR A 342 10.52 -21.84 -5.14
C TYR A 342 9.24 -21.72 -5.97
N GLU A 343 8.84 -22.84 -6.55
CA GLU A 343 7.75 -22.91 -7.54
C GLU A 343 6.36 -22.87 -6.89
N ASP A 344 5.46 -22.16 -7.53
CA ASP A 344 4.04 -22.11 -7.17
C ASP A 344 3.27 -23.31 -7.76
N CYS A 345 2.07 -23.57 -7.23
CA CYS A 345 1.18 -24.62 -7.71
C CYS A 345 0.85 -24.50 -9.21
N CYS A 346 0.89 -23.31 -9.78
CA CYS A 346 0.57 -23.07 -11.20
C CYS A 346 1.62 -23.62 -12.18
N THR A 347 2.84 -23.94 -11.72
CA THR A 347 3.92 -24.45 -12.57
C THR A 347 4.06 -25.97 -12.52
N VAL A 348 3.40 -26.64 -11.57
CA VAL A 348 3.54 -28.08 -11.29
C VAL A 348 3.18 -28.95 -12.49
N PHE A 349 2.07 -28.63 -13.19
CA PHE A 349 1.57 -29.41 -14.33
C PHE A 349 1.36 -28.52 -15.55
N THR A 350 2.41 -27.78 -15.95
CA THR A 350 2.30 -26.87 -17.09
C THR A 350 2.16 -27.66 -18.40
N PRO A 351 1.12 -27.41 -19.21
CA PRO A 351 0.95 -28.06 -20.51
C PRO A 351 2.05 -27.67 -21.49
N ARG A 352 2.47 -28.61 -22.35
CA ARG A 352 3.46 -28.35 -23.42
C ARG A 352 2.95 -27.33 -24.44
N HIS A 353 1.65 -27.41 -24.75
CA HIS A 353 0.98 -26.56 -25.74
C HIS A 353 -0.31 -26.00 -25.16
N PRO A 354 -0.23 -24.93 -24.32
CA PRO A 354 -1.42 -24.36 -23.70
C PRO A 354 -2.35 -23.71 -24.73
N LYS A 355 -3.66 -23.86 -24.54
CA LYS A 355 -4.68 -23.23 -25.39
C LYS A 355 -4.69 -21.74 -25.18
N THR A 356 -4.34 -20.96 -26.19
CA THR A 356 -4.28 -19.48 -26.13
C THR A 356 -5.59 -18.80 -26.55
N LYS A 357 -6.46 -19.50 -27.26
CA LYS A 357 -7.77 -19.02 -27.71
C LYS A 357 -8.88 -20.02 -27.31
N PRO A 358 -9.11 -20.19 -26.00
CA PRO A 358 -10.18 -21.06 -25.51
C PRO A 358 -11.55 -20.40 -25.70
N SER A 359 -12.61 -21.24 -25.82
CA SER A 359 -13.98 -20.79 -25.60
C SER A 359 -14.49 -21.18 -24.20
N VAL A 360 -15.47 -20.46 -23.73
CA VAL A 360 -16.14 -20.76 -22.44
C VAL A 360 -16.88 -22.08 -22.53
N GLU A 361 -17.58 -22.30 -23.64
CA GLU A 361 -18.38 -23.49 -23.91
C GLU A 361 -17.52 -24.76 -23.93
N GLU A 362 -16.43 -24.76 -24.71
CA GLU A 362 -15.45 -25.85 -24.78
C GLU A 362 -14.87 -26.18 -23.41
N THR A 363 -14.50 -25.14 -22.64
CA THR A 363 -13.91 -25.34 -21.30
C THR A 363 -14.93 -25.89 -20.30
N ARG A 364 -16.19 -25.44 -20.36
CA ARG A 364 -17.28 -25.98 -19.53
C ARG A 364 -17.57 -27.44 -19.84
N GLU A 365 -17.51 -27.84 -21.12
CA GLU A 365 -17.68 -29.22 -21.55
C GLU A 365 -16.62 -30.13 -20.92
N TYR A 366 -15.34 -29.76 -21.03
CA TYR A 366 -14.26 -30.53 -20.40
C TYR A 366 -14.35 -30.56 -18.86
N GLU A 367 -14.71 -29.47 -18.26
CA GLU A 367 -14.89 -29.37 -16.80
C GLU A 367 -16.05 -30.25 -16.29
N SER A 368 -17.06 -30.52 -17.09
CA SER A 368 -18.22 -31.35 -16.72
C SER A 368 -17.85 -32.80 -16.35
N ALA A 369 -16.66 -33.29 -16.75
CA ALA A 369 -16.13 -34.59 -16.35
C ALA A 369 -15.68 -34.64 -14.86
N LEU A 370 -15.62 -33.48 -14.18
CA LEU A 370 -15.13 -33.34 -12.81
C LEU A 370 -16.28 -33.19 -11.82
N ASP A 371 -16.11 -33.72 -10.61
CA ASP A 371 -16.96 -33.40 -9.44
C ASP A 371 -16.55 -32.04 -8.89
N VAL A 372 -16.91 -30.96 -9.61
CA VAL A 372 -16.47 -29.57 -9.28
C VAL A 372 -16.90 -29.17 -7.89
N GLU A 373 -18.15 -29.45 -7.51
CA GLU A 373 -18.69 -29.06 -6.21
C GLU A 373 -18.00 -29.81 -5.07
N GLY A 374 -17.92 -31.14 -5.16
CA GLY A 374 -17.27 -31.95 -4.13
C GLY A 374 -15.79 -31.63 -3.97
N LEU A 375 -15.06 -31.38 -5.06
CA LEU A 375 -13.65 -30.98 -5.03
C LEU A 375 -13.49 -29.63 -4.30
N CYS A 376 -14.32 -28.66 -4.64
CA CYS A 376 -14.27 -27.34 -3.99
C CYS A 376 -14.64 -27.43 -2.49
N GLN A 377 -15.67 -28.19 -2.13
CA GLN A 377 -16.08 -28.37 -0.73
C GLN A 377 -14.97 -29.02 0.10
N ARG A 378 -14.31 -30.08 -0.41
CA ARG A 378 -13.19 -30.73 0.30
C ARG A 378 -12.00 -29.81 0.45
N ALA A 379 -11.62 -29.06 -0.59
CA ALA A 379 -10.53 -28.09 -0.53
C ALA A 379 -10.82 -27.00 0.51
N MET A 380 -12.04 -26.44 0.53
CA MET A 380 -12.44 -25.41 1.50
C MET A 380 -12.51 -25.95 2.93
N ALA A 381 -12.96 -27.19 3.14
CA ALA A 381 -13.04 -27.81 4.46
C ALA A 381 -11.65 -28.05 5.10
N ASN A 382 -10.64 -28.32 4.27
CA ASN A 382 -9.28 -28.62 4.71
C ASN A 382 -8.35 -27.40 4.64
N ARG A 383 -8.90 -26.18 4.49
CA ARG A 383 -8.08 -24.95 4.46
C ARG A 383 -7.47 -24.64 5.81
N GLU A 384 -6.28 -24.08 5.79
CA GLU A 384 -5.60 -23.49 6.95
C GLU A 384 -5.72 -21.97 6.92
N MET A 385 -5.83 -21.30 8.07
CA MET A 385 -5.82 -19.84 8.18
C MET A 385 -4.68 -19.37 9.07
N ILE A 386 -3.79 -18.55 8.52
CA ILE A 386 -2.65 -17.96 9.21
C ILE A 386 -2.82 -16.45 9.30
N ARG A 387 -2.71 -15.92 10.51
CA ARG A 387 -2.75 -14.46 10.74
C ARG A 387 -1.36 -13.86 10.72
N VAL A 388 -1.15 -12.97 9.76
CA VAL A 388 0.10 -12.23 9.59
C VAL A 388 -0.10 -10.79 10.09
N LYS A 389 0.82 -10.34 10.96
CA LYS A 389 0.78 -9.00 11.56
C LYS A 389 2.05 -8.25 11.17
N PRO A 390 2.04 -6.90 11.16
CA PRO A 390 3.28 -6.13 11.06
C PRO A 390 4.27 -6.58 12.13
N GLU A 391 5.53 -6.76 11.76
CA GLU A 391 6.60 -7.05 12.71
C GLU A 391 6.67 -5.95 13.78
N VAL A 392 6.93 -6.36 15.01
CA VAL A 392 7.00 -5.48 16.18
C VAL A 392 8.28 -4.67 16.15
#